data_f84863b6d6998312b074f24a1ed70e8d
#
_entry.id   f84863b6d6998312b074f24a1ed70e8d
#
_cell.length_a   1.000
_cell.length_b   1.000
_cell.length_c   1.000
_cell.angle_alpha   90.00
_cell.angle_beta   90.00
_cell.angle_gamma   90.00
#
_symmetry.space_group_name_H-M   'P 1'
#
loop_
_entity.id
_entity.type
_entity.pdbx_description
1 polymer ?
#
loop_
_entity_poly.entity_id
_entity_poly.type
_entity_poly.pdbx_seq_one_letter_code
_entity_poly.pdbx_strand_id
1 'polypeptide(L)'
;MFQTLDRLEKLLEIAANEGISVRCEWLGGVRGGLVRIGKTPILFVDESLTVLEQLEQSKNALNQLDWSESEWWDEMSQLLDLRTV
;
A
#
# COMPACT_ATOMS: atom_id res chain seq x y z
N MET A 1 1.40 3.98 -20.66
CA MET A 1 0.87 4.88 -19.66
C MET A 1 1.49 4.59 -18.30
N PHE A 2 1.91 5.60 -17.62
CA PHE A 2 2.65 5.49 -16.36
C PHE A 2 1.75 5.43 -15.12
N GLN A 3 0.44 5.23 -15.32
CA GLN A 3 -0.51 5.34 -14.23
C GLN A 3 -0.32 4.31 -13.12
N THR A 4 0.11 3.09 -13.48
CA THR A 4 0.30 2.04 -12.49
C THR A 4 1.41 2.41 -11.51
N LEU A 5 2.55 2.86 -12.04
CA LEU A 5 3.67 3.26 -11.18
C LEU A 5 3.31 4.49 -10.35
N ASP A 6 2.64 5.46 -10.97
CA ASP A 6 2.21 6.66 -10.26
C ASP A 6 1.29 6.33 -9.11
N ARG A 7 0.36 5.41 -9.33
CA ARG A 7 -0.57 4.99 -8.28
C ARG A 7 0.17 4.28 -7.15
N LEU A 8 1.11 3.42 -7.49
CA LEU A 8 1.89 2.73 -6.47
C LEU A 8 2.68 3.73 -5.64
N GLU A 9 3.36 4.67 -6.30
CA GLU A 9 4.17 5.65 -5.59
C GLU A 9 3.30 6.53 -4.68
N LYS A 10 2.14 6.94 -5.18
CA LYS A 10 1.24 7.76 -4.37
C LYS A 10 0.71 6.98 -3.17
N LEU A 11 0.34 5.73 -3.39
CA LEU A 11 -0.16 4.87 -2.32
C LEU A 11 0.88 4.71 -1.22
N LEU A 12 2.13 4.45 -1.60
CA LEU A 12 3.20 4.26 -0.63
C LEU A 12 3.54 5.56 0.09
N GLU A 13 3.46 6.68 -0.62
CA GLU A 13 3.70 7.98 -0.01
C GLU A 13 2.68 8.27 1.09
N ILE A 14 1.40 8.03 0.79
CA ILE A 14 0.35 8.25 1.77
C ILE A 14 0.52 7.32 2.96
N ALA A 15 0.83 6.05 2.69
CA ALA A 15 1.06 5.09 3.78
C ALA A 15 2.16 5.57 4.71
N ALA A 16 3.27 6.05 4.15
CA ALA A 16 4.38 6.56 4.96
C ALA A 16 3.96 7.77 5.77
N ASN A 17 3.16 8.66 5.19
CA ASN A 17 2.67 9.85 5.89
C ASN A 17 1.74 9.50 7.04
N GLU A 18 1.09 8.34 6.97
CA GLU A 18 0.19 7.89 8.03
C GLU A 18 0.90 7.05 9.09
N GLY A 19 2.22 7.02 9.04
CA GLY A 19 3.00 6.34 10.08
C GLY A 19 3.28 4.87 9.80
N ILE A 20 3.00 4.41 8.58
CA ILE A 20 3.32 3.04 8.19
C ILE A 20 4.76 3.03 7.67
N SER A 21 5.57 2.12 8.19
CA SER A 21 6.94 1.96 7.70
C SER A 21 6.89 1.17 6.39
N VAL A 22 7.30 1.79 5.30
CA VAL A 22 7.28 1.13 3.99
C VAL A 22 8.66 0.57 3.69
N ARG A 23 8.74 -0.71 3.40
CA ARG A 23 10.00 -1.38 3.08
C ARG A 23 9.87 -2.08 1.73
N CYS A 24 10.67 -1.62 0.77
CA CYS A 24 10.70 -2.21 -0.56
C CYS A 24 11.91 -3.11 -0.64
N GLU A 25 11.68 -4.40 -0.79
CA GLU A 25 12.74 -5.39 -0.78
C GLU A 25 12.45 -6.49 -1.78
N TRP A 26 13.50 -7.16 -2.21
CA TRP A 26 13.37 -8.30 -3.12
C TRP A 26 13.01 -9.53 -2.30
N LEU A 27 11.75 -9.95 -2.34
CA LEU A 27 11.26 -11.04 -1.50
C LEU A 27 11.01 -12.32 -2.27
N GLY A 28 11.18 -12.29 -3.60
CA GLY A 28 11.06 -13.50 -4.41
C GLY A 28 9.65 -14.03 -4.56
N GLY A 29 8.65 -13.18 -4.36
CA GLY A 29 7.26 -13.59 -4.50
C GLY A 29 6.70 -14.33 -3.30
N VAL A 30 7.50 -14.51 -2.25
CA VAL A 30 7.09 -15.35 -1.12
C VAL A 30 6.24 -14.58 -0.12
N ARG A 31 6.61 -13.35 0.17
CA ARG A 31 5.92 -12.56 1.17
C ARG A 31 5.96 -11.09 0.85
N GLY A 32 4.84 -10.49 0.94
CA GLY A 32 4.70 -9.04 0.97
C GLY A 32 3.48 -8.76 1.82
N GLY A 33 3.16 -7.49 2.01
CA GLY A 33 1.97 -7.12 2.71
C GLY A 33 2.25 -6.47 4.05
N LEU A 34 1.21 -6.36 4.86
CA LEU A 34 1.26 -5.60 6.10
C LEU A 34 1.58 -6.51 7.28
N VAL A 35 2.60 -6.11 8.04
CA VAL A 35 3.01 -6.81 9.24
C VAL A 35 3.07 -5.78 10.35
N ARG A 36 2.72 -6.20 11.56
CA ARG A 36 2.82 -5.31 12.71
C ARG A 36 3.88 -5.84 13.66
N ILE A 37 4.88 -5.00 13.93
CA ILE A 37 5.93 -5.33 14.89
C ILE A 37 5.80 -4.35 16.04
N GLY A 38 5.40 -4.85 17.22
CA GLY A 38 5.03 -3.99 18.33
C GLY A 38 3.82 -3.17 17.94
N LYS A 39 3.93 -1.85 18.01
CA LYS A 39 2.85 -0.96 17.62
C LYS A 39 3.03 -0.36 16.24
N THR A 40 4.09 -0.75 15.54
CA THR A 40 4.43 -0.15 14.26
C THR A 40 3.98 -1.04 13.11
N PRO A 41 3.10 -0.55 12.25
CA PRO A 41 2.75 -1.30 11.04
C PRO A 41 3.85 -1.15 10.01
N ILE A 42 4.22 -2.24 9.37
CA ILE A 42 5.24 -2.26 8.33
C ILE A 42 4.61 -2.83 7.07
N LEU A 43 4.73 -2.10 5.98
CA LEU A 43 4.27 -2.57 4.68
C LEU A 43 5.48 -3.03 3.88
N PHE A 44 5.53 -4.32 3.57
CA PHE A 44 6.56 -4.88 2.71
C PHE A 44 6.08 -4.89 1.28
N VAL A 45 6.88 -4.29 0.39
CA VAL A 45 6.62 -4.27 -1.04
C VAL A 45 7.67 -5.14 -1.72
N ASP A 46 7.22 -6.16 -2.44
CA ASP A 46 8.12 -7.13 -3.05
C ASP A 46 8.58 -6.64 -4.42
N GLU A 47 9.83 -6.24 -4.50
CA GLU A 47 10.40 -5.71 -5.73
C GLU A 47 10.67 -6.77 -6.79
N SER A 48 10.51 -8.04 -6.45
CA SER A 48 10.62 -9.10 -7.45
C SER A 48 9.36 -9.20 -8.33
N LEU A 49 8.28 -8.56 -7.91
CA LEU A 49 7.01 -8.56 -8.65
C LEU A 49 6.97 -7.42 -9.66
N THR A 50 6.08 -7.55 -10.63
CA THR A 50 5.83 -6.43 -11.55
C THR A 50 5.23 -5.25 -10.80
N VAL A 51 5.29 -4.07 -11.40
CA VAL A 51 4.72 -2.88 -10.77
C VAL A 51 3.22 -3.08 -10.50
N LEU A 52 2.51 -3.68 -11.44
CA LEU A 52 1.08 -3.94 -11.23
C LEU A 52 0.85 -4.89 -10.06
N GLU A 53 1.64 -5.95 -9.96
CA GLU A 53 1.52 -6.89 -8.86
C GLU A 53 1.86 -6.22 -7.53
N GLN A 54 2.88 -5.37 -7.51
CA GLN A 54 3.23 -4.61 -6.32
C GLN A 54 2.06 -3.71 -5.89
N LEU A 55 1.42 -3.06 -6.86
CA LEU A 55 0.29 -2.20 -6.57
C LEU A 55 -0.87 -3.00 -5.98
N GLU A 56 -1.21 -4.13 -6.61
CA GLU A 56 -2.33 -4.96 -6.13
C GLU A 56 -2.05 -5.51 -4.73
N GLN A 57 -0.83 -5.96 -4.49
CA GLN A 57 -0.46 -6.49 -3.20
C GLN A 57 -0.53 -5.41 -2.11
N SER A 58 -0.03 -4.22 -2.43
CA SER A 58 -0.06 -3.10 -1.49
C SER A 58 -1.49 -2.64 -1.21
N LYS A 59 -2.35 -2.60 -2.24
CA LYS A 59 -3.76 -2.28 -2.05
C LYS A 59 -4.43 -3.26 -1.11
N ASN A 60 -4.22 -4.55 -1.35
CA ASN A 60 -4.82 -5.57 -0.50
C ASN A 60 -4.36 -5.46 0.95
N ALA A 61 -3.08 -5.18 1.15
CA ALA A 61 -2.53 -5.02 2.48
C ALA A 61 -3.13 -3.80 3.19
N LEU A 62 -3.17 -2.66 2.51
CA LEU A 62 -3.64 -1.42 3.12
C LEU A 62 -5.15 -1.39 3.30
N ASN A 63 -5.89 -2.21 2.53
CA ASN A 63 -7.32 -2.36 2.73
C ASN A 63 -7.68 -2.95 4.10
N GLN A 64 -6.72 -3.54 4.78
CA GLN A 64 -6.95 -4.09 6.10
C GLN A 64 -7.06 -3.01 7.17
N LEU A 65 -6.70 -1.78 6.84
CA LEU A 65 -6.73 -0.66 7.77
C LEU A 65 -7.95 0.21 7.52
N ASP A 66 -8.39 0.89 8.57
CA ASP A 66 -9.52 1.82 8.47
C ASP A 66 -9.00 3.22 8.15
N TRP A 67 -9.36 3.72 6.98
CA TRP A 67 -8.93 5.04 6.50
C TRP A 67 -10.01 6.11 6.65
N SER A 68 -11.15 5.75 7.24
CA SER A 68 -12.33 6.64 7.23
C SER A 68 -12.09 7.96 7.95
N GLU A 69 -11.17 7.99 8.92
CA GLU A 69 -10.87 9.22 9.65
C GLU A 69 -9.54 9.83 9.23
N SER A 70 -8.93 9.31 8.20
CA SER A 70 -7.67 9.84 7.70
C SER A 70 -7.91 11.12 6.91
N GLU A 71 -6.97 12.06 7.01
CA GLU A 71 -7.00 13.24 6.14
C GLU A 71 -6.83 12.86 4.68
N TRP A 72 -6.38 11.64 4.42
CA TRP A 72 -6.16 11.12 3.07
C TRP A 72 -7.32 10.25 2.57
N TRP A 73 -8.48 10.34 3.26
CA TRP A 73 -9.61 9.47 2.92
C TRP A 73 -10.00 9.56 1.45
N ASP A 74 -10.06 10.78 0.88
CA ASP A 74 -10.48 10.93 -0.51
C ASP A 74 -9.53 10.23 -1.46
N GLU A 75 -8.23 10.44 -1.27
CA GLU A 75 -7.23 9.81 -2.12
C GLU A 75 -7.21 8.31 -1.93
N MET A 76 -7.21 7.87 -0.67
CA MET A 76 -7.15 6.44 -0.37
C MET A 76 -8.39 5.70 -0.83
N SER A 77 -9.56 6.32 -0.71
CA SER A 77 -10.78 5.67 -1.17
C SER A 77 -10.74 5.40 -2.67
N GLN A 78 -10.10 6.26 -3.43
CA GLN A 78 -9.93 6.05 -4.86
C GLN A 78 -8.82 5.04 -5.17
N LEU A 79 -7.68 5.17 -4.49
CA LEU A 79 -6.53 4.29 -4.74
C LEU A 79 -6.83 2.86 -4.33
N LEU A 80 -7.59 2.67 -3.27
CA LEU A 80 -7.90 1.35 -2.73
C LEU A 80 -9.26 0.82 -3.21
N ASP A 81 -9.95 1.59 -4.04
CA ASP A 81 -11.28 1.23 -4.54
C ASP A 81 -12.26 0.99 -3.41
N LEU A 82 -12.21 1.82 -2.36
CA LEU A 82 -13.07 1.68 -1.20
C LEU A 82 -14.49 2.20 -1.43
N ARG A 83 -14.67 2.99 -2.48
CA ARG A 83 -15.99 3.53 -2.81
C ARG A 83 -16.77 2.48 -3.55
N THR A 84 -17.67 1.86 -2.85
CA THR A 84 -18.62 0.94 -3.49
C THR A 84 -19.92 1.67 -3.68
N VAL A 85 -20.53 1.37 -4.77
CA VAL A 85 -21.80 1.98 -5.12
C VAL A 85 -22.93 1.06 -4.71
#